data_1e0a5c90fcf6ad20e0f9823d9b007887
#
_entry.id   1e0a5c90fcf6ad20e0f9823d9b007887
#
_cell.length_a   1.000
_cell.length_b   1.000
_cell.length_c   1.000
_cell.angle_alpha   90.00
_cell.angle_beta   90.00
_cell.angle_gamma   90.00
#
_symmetry.space_group_name_H-M   'P 1'
#
loop_
_entity.id
_entity.type
_entity.pdbx_description
1 polymer ?
#
loop_
_entity_poly.entity_id
_entity_poly.type
_entity_poly.pdbx_seq_one_letter_code
_entity_poly.pdbx_strand_id
1 'polypeptide(L)'
;SYNMEDGLSNNHVTCCVQDDYGFMWFGTRDGLNRFDSKKFYTFKSYSSEKGSLMSSYILDLAKSPTGQIWVSTNLGLQKYDYQTDSFTLIDFTKGINCYSLQFDQQGNLWMILNGYSLVKYNESQGMHLNYMYKGSDPITSFYITPQDQIWATTANGNVVFLDDDKNEFIALDIKNLDKNHPIDDMTAIWASPLDNILLIGTKDNGIKRIDIQTKTYKDILPQQKKSPLYTRNIIRMTKEKVWIGTFNGIYLYDIQNDTIMSIQQNKSDLYSLSSNAIKELYKDQEGGIWVCTDNGGISYSPPYSKFKRHYNIPGQRTL
;
A
#
# COMPACT_ATOMS: atom_id res chain seq x y z
N SER A 1 17.03 -9.97 -2.17
CA SER A 1 16.58 -9.03 -1.14
C SER A 1 17.65 -7.97 -0.92
N TYR A 2 17.22 -6.81 -0.40
CA TYR A 2 18.09 -5.68 -0.06
C TYR A 2 17.84 -5.24 1.38
N ASN A 3 18.90 -4.90 2.10
CA ASN A 3 18.84 -4.49 3.50
C ASN A 3 19.89 -3.40 3.81
N MET A 4 20.13 -3.08 5.08
CA MET A 4 21.11 -2.06 5.47
C MET A 4 22.55 -2.40 5.06
N GLU A 5 22.91 -3.66 4.92
CA GLU A 5 24.24 -4.08 4.43
C GLU A 5 24.43 -3.72 2.94
N ASP A 6 23.32 -3.62 2.18
CA ASP A 6 23.31 -3.19 0.78
C ASP A 6 23.22 -1.67 0.62
N GLY A 7 23.17 -0.91 1.73
CA GLY A 7 23.13 0.56 1.72
C GLY A 7 21.74 1.17 1.93
N LEU A 8 20.70 0.36 2.22
CA LEU A 8 19.39 0.86 2.62
C LEU A 8 19.49 1.56 3.99
N SER A 9 18.83 2.69 4.16
CA SER A 9 18.94 3.49 5.40
C SER A 9 18.37 2.81 6.65
N ASN A 10 17.37 1.95 6.49
CA ASN A 10 16.76 1.17 7.59
C ASN A 10 16.01 -0.05 7.04
N ASN A 11 16.02 -1.17 7.78
CA ASN A 11 15.31 -2.39 7.39
C ASN A 11 13.79 -2.34 7.60
N HIS A 12 13.28 -1.32 8.30
CA HIS A 12 11.85 -1.06 8.38
C HIS A 12 11.43 -0.18 7.20
N VAL A 13 10.95 -0.82 6.14
CA VAL A 13 10.53 -0.16 4.89
C VAL A 13 9.01 0.01 4.89
N THR A 14 8.56 1.24 4.87
CA THR A 14 7.13 1.59 4.98
C THR A 14 6.39 1.53 3.65
N CYS A 15 7.05 2.00 2.57
CA CYS A 15 6.42 2.21 1.27
C CYS A 15 7.46 2.23 0.14
N CYS A 16 6.99 2.10 -1.10
CA CYS A 16 7.84 2.29 -2.28
C CYS A 16 7.04 2.74 -3.50
N VAL A 17 7.73 3.40 -4.42
CA VAL A 17 7.18 3.83 -5.71
C VAL A 17 8.27 3.90 -6.77
N GLN A 18 7.95 3.64 -8.03
CA GLN A 18 8.86 3.85 -9.16
C GLN A 18 8.59 5.19 -9.83
N ASP A 19 9.64 5.97 -10.10
CA ASP A 19 9.51 7.21 -10.87
C ASP A 19 9.55 6.97 -12.39
N ASP A 20 9.37 8.05 -13.16
CA ASP A 20 9.36 7.98 -14.63
C ASP A 20 10.75 7.80 -15.23
N TYR A 21 11.81 7.96 -14.44
CA TYR A 21 13.20 7.68 -14.83
C TYR A 21 13.60 6.22 -14.58
N GLY A 22 12.71 5.43 -13.95
CA GLY A 22 12.95 4.03 -13.60
C GLY A 22 13.60 3.83 -12.24
N PHE A 23 13.90 4.90 -11.47
CA PHE A 23 14.40 4.73 -10.11
C PHE A 23 13.28 4.24 -9.17
N MET A 24 13.66 3.33 -8.27
CA MET A 24 12.79 2.95 -7.18
C MET A 24 13.04 3.84 -5.96
N TRP A 25 11.97 4.32 -5.37
CA TRP A 25 12.01 5.10 -4.13
C TRP A 25 11.45 4.26 -2.99
N PHE A 26 12.16 4.24 -1.86
CA PHE A 26 11.78 3.48 -0.67
C PHE A 26 11.76 4.39 0.55
N GLY A 27 10.59 4.49 1.18
CA GLY A 27 10.44 5.13 2.47
C GLY A 27 10.82 4.19 3.60
N THR A 28 11.56 4.68 4.58
CA THR A 28 11.93 3.92 5.77
C THR A 28 11.68 4.72 7.05
N ARG A 29 11.90 4.12 8.21
CA ARG A 29 11.89 4.84 9.49
C ARG A 29 13.05 5.82 9.66
N ASP A 30 14.10 5.73 8.85
CA ASP A 30 15.29 6.55 8.97
C ASP A 30 15.82 7.07 7.62
N GLY A 31 14.93 7.57 6.80
CA GLY A 31 15.24 8.24 5.54
C GLY A 31 14.44 7.73 4.36
N LEU A 32 14.47 8.53 3.31
CA LEU A 32 14.00 8.20 1.97
C LEU A 32 15.18 7.74 1.13
N ASN A 33 15.02 6.63 0.41
CA ASN A 33 16.09 6.05 -0.41
C ASN A 33 15.67 6.02 -1.87
N ARG A 34 16.51 6.53 -2.76
CA ARG A 34 16.40 6.36 -4.22
C ARG A 34 17.36 5.28 -4.68
N PHE A 35 16.89 4.28 -5.38
CA PHE A 35 17.65 3.12 -5.84
C PHE A 35 17.79 3.12 -7.37
N ASP A 36 19.01 3.04 -7.87
CA ASP A 36 19.35 3.07 -9.30
C ASP A 36 19.64 1.68 -9.90
N SER A 37 19.16 0.62 -9.28
CA SER A 37 19.44 -0.79 -9.56
C SER A 37 20.82 -1.28 -9.09
N LYS A 38 21.68 -0.40 -8.58
CA LYS A 38 23.03 -0.73 -8.09
C LYS A 38 23.25 -0.27 -6.66
N LYS A 39 22.83 0.95 -6.33
CA LYS A 39 23.06 1.56 -5.00
C LYS A 39 21.89 2.40 -4.55
N PHE A 40 21.82 2.61 -3.24
CA PHE A 40 20.89 3.50 -2.59
C PHE A 40 21.51 4.88 -2.38
N TYR A 41 20.75 5.92 -2.69
CA TYR A 41 21.01 7.30 -2.33
C TYR A 41 20.00 7.70 -1.26
N THR A 42 20.48 8.10 -0.09
CA THR A 42 19.63 8.37 1.06
C THR A 42 19.44 9.85 1.29
N PHE A 43 18.18 10.27 1.44
CA PHE A 43 17.76 11.59 1.88
C PHE A 43 17.29 11.51 3.33
N LYS A 44 17.78 12.44 4.15
CA LYS A 44 17.40 12.55 5.57
C LYS A 44 16.94 13.97 5.91
N SER A 45 16.36 14.09 7.09
CA SER A 45 16.04 15.39 7.67
C SER A 45 17.29 16.02 8.29
N TYR A 46 17.62 17.24 7.84
CA TYR A 46 18.68 18.05 8.40
C TYR A 46 18.11 19.43 8.74
N SER A 47 18.00 19.75 10.02
CA SER A 47 17.38 20.98 10.51
C SER A 47 18.04 22.28 10.03
N SER A 48 19.30 22.22 9.62
CA SER A 48 20.08 23.35 9.08
C SER A 48 20.01 23.51 7.57
N GLU A 49 19.41 22.53 6.84
CA GLU A 49 19.40 22.53 5.38
C GLU A 49 18.00 22.86 4.85
N LYS A 50 17.89 24.01 4.20
CA LYS A 50 16.68 24.40 3.47
C LYS A 50 16.45 23.41 2.33
N GLY A 51 15.22 22.87 2.24
CA GLY A 51 14.86 21.90 1.21
C GLY A 51 15.18 20.44 1.58
N SER A 52 15.63 20.15 2.79
CA SER A 52 15.72 18.78 3.30
C SER A 52 14.33 18.22 3.67
N LEU A 53 14.25 16.92 3.93
CA LEU A 53 13.03 16.32 4.48
C LEU A 53 12.68 16.94 5.83
N MET A 54 11.37 17.13 6.09
CA MET A 54 10.88 17.58 7.40
C MET A 54 11.16 16.56 8.50
N SER A 55 11.14 15.29 8.15
CA SER A 55 11.50 14.18 9.05
C SER A 55 12.11 13.03 8.25
N SER A 56 13.01 12.28 8.89
CA SER A 56 13.54 11.03 8.33
C SER A 56 12.55 9.87 8.43
N TYR A 57 11.47 9.99 9.20
CA TYR A 57 10.45 8.96 9.26
C TYR A 57 9.44 9.13 8.12
N ILE A 58 9.62 8.32 7.08
CA ILE A 58 8.74 8.31 5.92
C ILE A 58 7.52 7.45 6.22
N LEU A 59 6.33 7.99 5.99
CA LEU A 59 5.07 7.30 6.20
C LEU A 59 4.55 6.68 4.90
N ASP A 60 4.60 7.44 3.79
CA ASP A 60 4.05 7.02 2.52
C ASP A 60 4.68 7.77 1.33
N LEU A 61 4.54 7.20 0.14
CA LEU A 61 5.04 7.73 -1.13
C LEU A 61 3.95 7.64 -2.20
N ALA A 62 3.86 8.66 -3.06
CA ALA A 62 3.06 8.59 -4.26
C ALA A 62 3.75 9.28 -5.43
N LYS A 63 3.45 8.81 -6.65
CA LYS A 63 3.83 9.47 -7.89
C LYS A 63 2.57 10.07 -8.52
N SER A 64 2.61 11.36 -8.82
CA SER A 64 1.52 12.01 -9.56
C SER A 64 1.46 11.52 -11.01
N PRO A 65 0.33 11.72 -11.72
CA PRO A 65 0.24 11.43 -13.16
C PRO A 65 1.27 12.20 -14.01
N THR A 66 1.83 13.29 -13.50
CA THR A 66 2.89 14.08 -14.16
C THR A 66 4.31 13.64 -13.79
N GLY A 67 4.47 12.51 -13.07
CA GLY A 67 5.76 11.95 -12.67
C GLY A 67 6.37 12.55 -11.40
N GLN A 68 5.70 13.48 -10.74
CA GLN A 68 6.18 14.13 -9.52
C GLN A 68 6.13 13.18 -8.33
N ILE A 69 7.23 13.03 -7.59
CA ILE A 69 7.26 12.25 -6.33
C ILE A 69 6.78 13.10 -5.16
N TRP A 70 5.85 12.53 -4.41
CA TRP A 70 5.30 13.08 -3.17
C TRP A 70 5.70 12.19 -2.01
N VAL A 71 6.14 12.82 -0.93
CA VAL A 71 6.72 12.15 0.24
C VAL A 71 5.97 12.60 1.49
N SER A 72 5.34 11.66 2.16
CA SER A 72 4.73 11.90 3.45
C SER A 72 5.66 11.51 4.59
N THR A 73 5.78 12.38 5.56
CA THR A 73 6.49 12.15 6.82
C THR A 73 5.55 12.35 8.00
N ASN A 74 5.99 12.02 9.21
CA ASN A 74 5.22 12.34 10.42
C ASN A 74 5.16 13.86 10.75
N LEU A 75 5.78 14.71 9.94
CA LEU A 75 5.76 16.18 10.10
C LEU A 75 5.17 16.91 8.89
N GLY A 76 4.56 16.21 7.95
CA GLY A 76 3.88 16.80 6.81
C GLY A 76 4.21 16.13 5.49
N LEU A 77 3.54 16.61 4.44
CA LEU A 77 3.65 16.17 3.07
C LEU A 77 4.57 17.09 2.29
N GLN A 78 5.48 16.54 1.51
CA GLN A 78 6.44 17.29 0.69
C GLN A 78 6.47 16.78 -0.74
N LYS A 79 6.87 17.63 -1.68
CA LYS A 79 7.20 17.27 -3.06
C LYS A 79 8.71 17.28 -3.24
N TYR A 80 9.21 16.32 -4.00
CA TYR A 80 10.60 16.25 -4.42
C TYR A 80 10.82 17.04 -5.72
N ASP A 81 11.84 17.88 -5.75
CA ASP A 81 12.27 18.61 -6.95
C ASP A 81 13.52 17.95 -7.55
N TYR A 82 13.39 17.40 -8.75
CA TYR A 82 14.49 16.75 -9.47
C TYR A 82 15.62 17.69 -9.94
N GLN A 83 15.34 19.00 -10.08
CA GLN A 83 16.33 19.96 -10.53
C GLN A 83 17.26 20.39 -9.41
N THR A 84 16.70 20.56 -8.23
CA THR A 84 17.42 21.06 -7.04
C THR A 84 17.76 19.98 -6.03
N ASP A 85 17.30 18.75 -6.25
CA ASP A 85 17.45 17.58 -5.34
C ASP A 85 16.92 17.91 -3.93
N SER A 86 15.80 18.64 -3.84
CA SER A 86 15.23 19.19 -2.61
C SER A 86 13.74 18.91 -2.45
N PHE A 87 13.21 19.16 -1.26
CA PHE A 87 11.82 18.91 -0.89
C PHE A 87 11.09 20.22 -0.53
N THR A 88 9.88 20.39 -1.06
CA THR A 88 9.01 21.54 -0.78
C THR A 88 7.81 21.07 0.04
N LEU A 89 7.59 21.67 1.20
CA LEU A 89 6.45 21.38 2.09
C LEU A 89 5.13 21.87 1.47
N ILE A 90 4.09 21.08 1.65
CA ILE A 90 2.70 21.47 1.40
C ILE A 90 2.15 22.07 2.70
N ASP A 91 2.06 23.37 2.78
CA ASP A 91 1.92 24.17 4.02
C ASP A 91 0.77 23.71 4.94
N PHE A 92 -0.42 23.40 4.40
CA PHE A 92 -1.55 22.99 5.22
C PHE A 92 -1.35 21.65 5.93
N THR A 93 -0.34 20.87 5.51
CA THR A 93 -0.02 19.55 6.11
C THR A 93 1.06 19.61 7.18
N LYS A 94 1.60 20.80 7.49
CA LYS A 94 2.69 20.97 8.45
C LYS A 94 2.33 20.42 9.83
N GLY A 95 3.12 19.46 10.33
CA GLY A 95 2.88 18.79 11.59
C GLY A 95 1.75 17.75 11.57
N ILE A 96 1.25 17.39 10.37
CA ILE A 96 0.15 16.45 10.20
C ILE A 96 0.67 15.16 9.57
N ASN A 97 0.27 14.03 10.12
CA ASN A 97 0.51 12.73 9.50
C ASN A 97 -0.41 12.52 8.30
N CYS A 98 0.17 12.29 7.14
CA CYS A 98 -0.56 11.96 5.92
C CYS A 98 -0.32 10.49 5.57
N TYR A 99 -1.39 9.71 5.37
CA TYR A 99 -1.32 8.29 5.07
C TYR A 99 -2.08 7.95 3.79
N SER A 100 -1.74 6.82 3.18
CA SER A 100 -2.46 6.24 2.05
C SER A 100 -2.56 7.21 0.86
N LEU A 101 -1.42 7.73 0.41
CA LEU A 101 -1.37 8.68 -0.70
C LEU A 101 -1.79 8.02 -2.02
N GLN A 102 -2.84 8.51 -2.67
CA GLN A 102 -3.26 8.04 -4.00
C GLN A 102 -3.67 9.21 -4.89
N PHE A 103 -3.31 9.16 -6.16
CA PHE A 103 -3.75 10.13 -7.15
C PHE A 103 -4.96 9.60 -7.93
N ASP A 104 -5.94 10.46 -8.18
CA ASP A 104 -6.97 10.21 -9.18
C ASP A 104 -6.46 10.57 -10.60
N GLN A 105 -7.23 10.21 -11.64
CA GLN A 105 -6.84 10.49 -13.03
C GLN A 105 -6.84 11.98 -13.37
N GLN A 106 -7.55 12.80 -12.59
CA GLN A 106 -7.54 14.25 -12.71
C GLN A 106 -6.32 14.90 -12.06
N GLY A 107 -5.46 14.13 -11.42
CA GLY A 107 -4.25 14.60 -10.74
C GLY A 107 -4.50 15.21 -9.37
N ASN A 108 -5.65 14.96 -8.75
CA ASN A 108 -5.84 15.30 -7.35
C ASN A 108 -5.23 14.24 -6.45
N LEU A 109 -4.58 14.68 -5.39
CA LEU A 109 -4.05 13.79 -4.35
C LEU A 109 -5.11 13.53 -3.30
N TRP A 110 -5.36 12.26 -3.03
CA TRP A 110 -6.20 11.80 -1.94
C TRP A 110 -5.34 11.22 -0.84
N MET A 111 -5.66 11.51 0.42
CA MET A 111 -4.88 11.07 1.58
C MET A 111 -5.72 11.06 2.84
N ILE A 112 -5.33 10.25 3.81
CA ILE A 112 -5.92 10.24 5.15
C ILE A 112 -5.06 11.10 6.07
N LEU A 113 -5.66 12.15 6.67
CA LEU A 113 -4.98 13.02 7.62
C LEU A 113 -5.22 12.54 9.07
N ASN A 114 -4.14 12.36 9.82
CA ASN A 114 -4.14 11.92 11.24
C ASN A 114 -4.98 10.66 11.52
N GLY A 115 -5.26 9.83 10.50
CA GLY A 115 -6.10 8.65 10.63
C GLY A 115 -7.60 8.92 10.80
N TYR A 116 -8.10 10.12 10.46
CA TYR A 116 -9.51 10.49 10.67
C TYR A 116 -10.23 10.90 9.39
N SER A 117 -9.72 11.86 8.65
CA SER A 117 -10.41 12.42 7.50
C SER A 117 -9.73 12.05 6.18
N LEU A 118 -10.53 11.68 5.20
CA LEU A 118 -10.07 11.58 3.83
C LEU A 118 -10.08 12.98 3.22
N VAL A 119 -8.95 13.37 2.63
CA VAL A 119 -8.77 14.69 2.04
C VAL A 119 -8.44 14.55 0.56
N LYS A 120 -9.14 15.31 -0.27
CA LYS A 120 -8.82 15.56 -1.68
C LYS A 120 -8.08 16.87 -1.78
N TYR A 121 -6.88 16.86 -2.31
CA TYR A 121 -6.06 18.05 -2.54
C TYR A 121 -5.84 18.29 -4.04
N ASN A 122 -6.22 19.47 -4.50
CA ASN A 122 -5.94 19.95 -5.85
C ASN A 122 -4.79 20.95 -5.80
N GLU A 123 -3.61 20.56 -6.27
CA GLU A 123 -2.42 21.41 -6.22
C GLU A 123 -2.55 22.66 -7.08
N SER A 124 -3.11 22.56 -8.28
CA SER A 124 -3.22 23.69 -9.22
C SER A 124 -4.11 24.83 -8.68
N GLN A 125 -5.06 24.49 -7.83
CA GLN A 125 -5.97 25.43 -7.18
C GLN A 125 -5.51 25.80 -5.77
N GLY A 126 -4.56 25.08 -5.19
CA GLY A 126 -4.16 25.19 -3.79
C GLY A 126 -5.29 24.87 -2.80
N MET A 127 -6.29 24.11 -3.24
CA MET A 127 -7.51 23.83 -2.47
C MET A 127 -7.51 22.38 -1.98
N HIS A 128 -8.06 22.18 -0.76
CA HIS A 128 -8.33 20.86 -0.24
C HIS A 128 -9.76 20.76 0.29
N LEU A 129 -10.36 19.57 0.13
CA LEU A 129 -11.70 19.21 0.61
C LEU A 129 -11.58 18.04 1.58
N ASN A 130 -12.31 18.11 2.68
CA ASN A 130 -12.37 17.06 3.68
C ASN A 130 -13.64 16.22 3.51
N TYR A 131 -13.49 14.91 3.54
CA TYR A 131 -14.58 13.94 3.47
C TYR A 131 -14.60 13.09 4.73
N MET A 132 -15.76 13.00 5.35
CA MET A 132 -16.02 12.15 6.52
C MET A 132 -17.35 11.42 6.33
N TYR A 133 -17.46 10.20 6.84
CA TYR A 133 -18.73 9.51 6.80
C TYR A 133 -19.58 9.92 8.01
N LYS A 134 -20.83 10.38 7.74
CA LYS A 134 -21.78 10.87 8.78
C LYS A 134 -21.17 11.86 9.78
N GLY A 135 -20.21 12.67 9.32
CA GLY A 135 -19.63 13.77 10.10
C GLY A 135 -18.65 13.39 11.21
N SER A 136 -18.55 12.11 11.60
CA SER A 136 -17.74 11.71 12.75
C SER A 136 -17.15 10.29 12.70
N ASP A 137 -17.46 9.48 11.68
CA ASP A 137 -16.91 8.14 11.56
C ASP A 137 -15.60 8.19 10.75
N PRO A 138 -14.43 7.96 11.38
CA PRO A 138 -13.14 8.08 10.74
C PRO A 138 -12.96 7.09 9.58
N ILE A 139 -12.36 7.57 8.48
CA ILE A 139 -11.93 6.71 7.39
C ILE A 139 -10.64 5.98 7.77
N THR A 140 -10.64 4.66 7.72
CA THR A 140 -9.50 3.81 8.09
C THR A 140 -8.64 3.38 6.91
N SER A 141 -9.25 3.17 5.75
CA SER A 141 -8.56 2.92 4.49
C SER A 141 -9.43 3.33 3.31
N PHE A 142 -8.82 3.58 2.15
CA PHE A 142 -9.54 3.84 0.92
C PHE A 142 -8.79 3.28 -0.29
N TYR A 143 -9.50 3.18 -1.39
CA TYR A 143 -8.96 2.75 -2.67
C TYR A 143 -9.65 3.52 -3.81
N ILE A 144 -8.86 4.04 -4.74
CA ILE A 144 -9.32 4.69 -5.96
C ILE A 144 -9.27 3.64 -7.08
N THR A 145 -10.42 3.34 -7.66
CA THR A 145 -10.47 2.41 -8.79
C THR A 145 -9.88 3.04 -10.05
N PRO A 146 -9.53 2.23 -11.08
CA PRO A 146 -9.11 2.76 -12.38
C PRO A 146 -10.16 3.65 -13.09
N GLN A 147 -11.40 3.69 -12.61
CA GLN A 147 -12.47 4.56 -13.10
C GLN A 147 -12.73 5.75 -12.17
N ASP A 148 -11.77 6.07 -11.29
CA ASP A 148 -11.84 7.13 -10.27
C ASP A 148 -12.97 6.98 -9.23
N GLN A 149 -13.60 5.83 -9.13
CA GLN A 149 -14.54 5.58 -8.05
C GLN A 149 -13.80 5.36 -6.73
N ILE A 150 -14.19 6.06 -5.68
CA ILE A 150 -13.56 5.96 -4.36
C ILE A 150 -14.38 5.06 -3.46
N TRP A 151 -13.73 4.02 -2.96
CA TRP A 151 -14.23 3.12 -1.94
C TRP A 151 -13.44 3.30 -0.66
N ALA A 152 -14.11 3.27 0.47
CA ALA A 152 -13.46 3.44 1.77
C ALA A 152 -14.07 2.56 2.86
N THR A 153 -13.31 2.39 3.93
CA THR A 153 -13.74 1.73 5.16
C THR A 153 -13.70 2.71 6.31
N THR A 154 -14.56 2.51 7.30
CA THR A 154 -14.63 3.38 8.46
C THR A 154 -14.30 2.64 9.75
N ALA A 155 -13.99 3.39 10.80
CA ALA A 155 -13.66 2.83 12.11
C ALA A 155 -14.83 2.07 12.76
N ASN A 156 -16.08 2.46 12.43
CA ASN A 156 -17.27 1.79 12.94
C ASN A 156 -17.73 0.59 12.09
N GLY A 157 -16.87 0.11 11.17
CA GLY A 157 -17.16 -1.10 10.41
C GLY A 157 -18.01 -0.88 9.17
N ASN A 158 -18.14 0.36 8.67
CA ASN A 158 -18.86 0.61 7.43
C ASN A 158 -17.93 0.49 6.22
N VAL A 159 -18.47 -0.06 5.14
CA VAL A 159 -17.90 0.03 3.79
C VAL A 159 -18.69 1.07 3.03
N VAL A 160 -18.01 2.08 2.52
CA VAL A 160 -18.63 3.24 1.89
C VAL A 160 -18.03 3.52 0.52
N PHE A 161 -18.77 4.17 -0.35
CA PHE A 161 -18.26 4.70 -1.63
C PHE A 161 -18.69 6.15 -1.80
N LEU A 162 -17.88 6.93 -2.49
CA LEU A 162 -18.19 8.32 -2.80
C LEU A 162 -19.21 8.36 -3.94
N ASP A 163 -20.35 9.02 -3.67
CA ASP A 163 -21.34 9.37 -4.68
C ASP A 163 -20.95 10.74 -5.27
N ASP A 164 -20.50 10.74 -6.53
CA ASP A 164 -20.00 11.94 -7.19
C ASP A 164 -21.08 13.03 -7.38
N ASP A 165 -22.35 12.61 -7.61
CA ASP A 165 -23.46 13.54 -7.80
C ASP A 165 -23.81 14.29 -6.52
N LYS A 166 -23.71 13.59 -5.37
CA LYS A 166 -24.01 14.17 -4.05
C LYS A 166 -22.78 14.70 -3.34
N ASN A 167 -21.59 14.33 -3.82
CA ASN A 167 -20.31 14.57 -3.17
C ASN A 167 -20.29 14.13 -1.70
N GLU A 168 -20.91 12.96 -1.42
CA GLU A 168 -21.07 12.37 -0.10
C GLU A 168 -20.76 10.87 -0.11
N PHE A 169 -20.27 10.34 0.99
CA PHE A 169 -20.11 8.90 1.17
C PHE A 169 -21.45 8.22 1.45
N ILE A 170 -21.72 7.16 0.68
CA ILE A 170 -22.88 6.29 0.84
C ILE A 170 -22.41 4.91 1.33
N ALA A 171 -23.07 4.37 2.35
CA ALA A 171 -22.74 3.03 2.84
C ALA A 171 -23.26 1.94 1.89
N LEU A 172 -22.42 0.94 1.66
CA LEU A 172 -22.85 -0.33 1.12
C LEU A 172 -23.54 -1.12 2.23
N ASP A 173 -24.87 -1.27 2.13
CA ASP A 173 -25.65 -2.03 3.09
C ASP A 173 -25.41 -3.53 2.91
N ILE A 174 -24.41 -4.06 3.63
CA ILE A 174 -24.01 -5.48 3.54
C ILE A 174 -24.99 -6.34 4.31
N LYS A 175 -25.66 -7.24 3.59
CA LYS A 175 -26.64 -8.17 4.17
C LYS A 175 -25.93 -9.28 4.94
N ASN A 176 -26.58 -9.75 6.01
CA ASN A 176 -26.15 -10.91 6.79
C ASN A 176 -24.75 -10.76 7.41
N LEU A 177 -24.40 -9.54 7.88
CA LEU A 177 -23.25 -9.38 8.76
C LEU A 177 -23.41 -10.37 9.94
N ASP A 178 -22.63 -11.45 9.90
CA ASP A 178 -22.61 -12.41 11.00
C ASP A 178 -22.01 -11.72 12.23
N LYS A 179 -22.78 -11.63 13.30
CA LYS A 179 -22.31 -11.05 14.57
C LYS A 179 -21.11 -11.79 15.17
N ASN A 180 -20.90 -13.05 14.76
CA ASN A 180 -19.77 -13.87 15.21
C ASN A 180 -18.50 -13.66 14.35
N HIS A 181 -18.64 -13.05 13.16
CA HIS A 181 -17.53 -12.75 12.24
C HIS A 181 -17.69 -11.33 11.68
N PRO A 182 -17.61 -10.30 12.54
CA PRO A 182 -17.85 -8.93 12.13
C PRO A 182 -16.83 -8.49 11.07
N ILE A 183 -17.21 -7.57 10.20
CA ILE A 183 -16.30 -6.84 9.33
C ILE A 183 -15.85 -5.58 10.11
N ASP A 184 -15.19 -5.78 11.22
CA ASP A 184 -14.57 -4.72 12.02
C ASP A 184 -13.06 -4.72 11.87
N ASP A 185 -12.40 -3.75 12.48
CA ASP A 185 -10.93 -3.59 12.39
C ASP A 185 -10.40 -3.63 10.94
N MET A 186 -11.12 -3.01 10.02
CA MET A 186 -10.75 -2.96 8.61
C MET A 186 -9.49 -2.13 8.42
N THR A 187 -8.49 -2.70 7.76
CA THR A 187 -7.16 -2.09 7.59
C THR A 187 -6.76 -1.90 6.13
N ALA A 188 -7.44 -2.57 5.21
CA ALA A 188 -7.22 -2.44 3.78
C ALA A 188 -8.51 -2.68 3.00
N ILE A 189 -8.67 -1.97 1.89
CA ILE A 189 -9.75 -2.16 0.92
C ILE A 189 -9.19 -2.18 -0.49
N TRP A 190 -9.75 -3.01 -1.33
CA TRP A 190 -9.52 -3.04 -2.76
C TRP A 190 -10.85 -3.30 -3.46
N ALA A 191 -11.12 -2.59 -4.54
CA ALA A 191 -12.38 -2.65 -5.26
C ALA A 191 -12.17 -2.92 -6.76
N SER A 192 -13.00 -3.78 -7.30
CA SER A 192 -13.18 -3.97 -8.75
C SER A 192 -14.68 -4.01 -9.08
N PRO A 193 -15.34 -2.85 -9.23
CA PRO A 193 -16.77 -2.79 -9.51
C PRO A 193 -17.14 -3.47 -10.82
N LEU A 194 -16.27 -3.45 -11.83
CA LEU A 194 -16.48 -4.17 -13.09
C LEU A 194 -16.55 -5.69 -12.92
N ASP A 195 -15.82 -6.22 -11.95
CA ASP A 195 -15.88 -7.65 -11.59
C ASP A 195 -16.89 -7.91 -10.46
N ASN A 196 -17.59 -6.87 -9.98
CA ASN A 196 -18.57 -6.95 -8.89
C ASN A 196 -17.94 -7.39 -7.54
N ILE A 197 -16.69 -7.00 -7.26
CA ILE A 197 -15.91 -7.51 -6.11
C ILE A 197 -15.34 -6.37 -5.28
N LEU A 198 -15.49 -6.49 -3.95
CA LEU A 198 -14.63 -5.82 -2.97
C LEU A 198 -13.85 -6.85 -2.16
N LEU A 199 -12.61 -6.55 -1.85
CA LEU A 199 -11.81 -7.28 -0.87
C LEU A 199 -11.55 -6.36 0.33
N ILE A 200 -11.88 -6.85 1.50
CA ILE A 200 -11.64 -6.16 2.77
C ILE A 200 -10.66 -6.98 3.59
N GLY A 201 -9.52 -6.38 3.88
CA GLY A 201 -8.57 -6.91 4.82
C GLY A 201 -8.80 -6.34 6.21
N THR A 202 -8.68 -7.18 7.23
CA THR A 202 -8.86 -6.78 8.62
C THR A 202 -7.58 -6.97 9.41
N LYS A 203 -7.56 -6.46 10.62
CA LYS A 203 -6.47 -6.70 11.56
C LYS A 203 -6.46 -8.16 12.04
N ASP A 204 -7.58 -8.62 12.57
CA ASP A 204 -7.67 -9.92 13.22
C ASP A 204 -8.73 -10.86 12.62
N ASN A 205 -9.70 -10.34 11.86
CA ASN A 205 -10.87 -11.09 11.37
C ASN A 205 -10.73 -11.64 9.94
N GLY A 206 -9.49 -11.83 9.46
CA GLY A 206 -9.23 -12.44 8.16
C GLY A 206 -9.45 -11.50 6.98
N ILE A 207 -9.73 -12.08 5.81
CA ILE A 207 -9.96 -11.38 4.55
C ILE A 207 -11.35 -11.75 4.04
N LYS A 208 -12.14 -10.72 3.75
CA LYS A 208 -13.52 -10.84 3.27
C LYS A 208 -13.60 -10.51 1.78
N ARG A 209 -14.36 -11.29 1.04
CA ARG A 209 -14.80 -10.94 -0.31
C ARG A 209 -16.27 -10.54 -0.26
N ILE A 210 -16.61 -9.36 -0.75
CA ILE A 210 -17.96 -8.83 -0.83
C ILE A 210 -18.37 -8.84 -2.30
N ASP A 211 -19.58 -9.33 -2.58
CA ASP A 211 -20.28 -9.14 -3.82
C ASP A 211 -21.05 -7.82 -3.76
N ILE A 212 -20.73 -6.87 -4.64
CA ILE A 212 -21.27 -5.50 -4.59
C ILE A 212 -22.76 -5.48 -4.93
N GLN A 213 -23.21 -6.31 -5.86
CA GLN A 213 -24.61 -6.34 -6.34
C GLN A 213 -25.53 -7.02 -5.33
N THR A 214 -25.16 -8.19 -4.85
CA THR A 214 -25.97 -8.94 -3.89
C THR A 214 -25.83 -8.42 -2.47
N LYS A 215 -24.77 -7.64 -2.22
CA LYS A 215 -24.40 -7.11 -0.91
C LYS A 215 -24.17 -8.21 0.12
N THR A 216 -23.67 -9.35 -0.32
CA THR A 216 -23.30 -10.48 0.53
C THR A 216 -21.79 -10.59 0.62
N TYR A 217 -21.30 -11.23 1.69
CA TYR A 217 -19.87 -11.47 1.85
C TYR A 217 -19.56 -12.92 2.21
N LYS A 218 -18.32 -13.31 2.00
CA LYS A 218 -17.74 -14.57 2.46
C LYS A 218 -16.30 -14.38 2.92
N ASP A 219 -15.85 -15.23 3.82
CA ASP A 219 -14.45 -15.33 4.20
C ASP A 219 -13.67 -16.08 3.13
N ILE A 220 -12.66 -15.42 2.53
CA ILE A 220 -11.70 -16.08 1.65
C ILE A 220 -10.47 -16.54 2.43
N LEU A 221 -10.18 -15.90 3.55
CA LEU A 221 -9.23 -16.32 4.55
C LEU A 221 -9.82 -16.05 5.94
N PRO A 222 -10.28 -17.09 6.67
CA PRO A 222 -10.87 -16.90 7.98
C PRO A 222 -9.84 -16.49 9.02
N GLN A 223 -10.31 -16.01 10.15
CA GLN A 223 -9.49 -15.62 11.30
C GLN A 223 -8.44 -16.67 11.66
N GLN A 224 -7.20 -16.24 11.79
CA GLN A 224 -6.08 -17.07 12.24
C GLN A 224 -5.96 -16.97 13.77
N LYS A 225 -6.35 -18.02 14.51
CA LYS A 225 -6.35 -18.01 15.99
C LYS A 225 -4.98 -17.77 16.67
N LYS A 226 -3.86 -17.87 15.94
CA LYS A 226 -2.51 -17.84 16.52
C LYS A 226 -1.67 -16.62 16.16
N SER A 227 -2.08 -15.82 15.17
CA SER A 227 -1.31 -14.65 14.74
C SER A 227 -2.25 -13.64 14.09
N PRO A 228 -2.21 -12.36 14.49
CA PRO A 228 -2.95 -11.31 13.82
C PRO A 228 -2.52 -11.25 12.35
N LEU A 229 -3.49 -11.23 11.45
CA LEU A 229 -3.20 -11.19 10.01
C LEU A 229 -2.72 -9.80 9.59
N TYR A 230 -3.32 -8.78 10.12
CA TYR A 230 -3.10 -7.37 9.84
C TYR A 230 -2.84 -7.11 8.35
N THR A 231 -3.89 -7.12 7.54
CA THR A 231 -3.79 -6.83 6.11
C THR A 231 -3.37 -5.38 5.89
N ARG A 232 -2.37 -5.16 5.05
CA ARG A 232 -1.79 -3.84 4.81
C ARG A 232 -2.07 -3.29 3.42
N ASN A 233 -1.97 -4.16 2.41
CA ASN A 233 -1.98 -3.73 1.04
C ASN A 233 -2.57 -4.84 0.16
N ILE A 234 -3.36 -4.45 -0.83
CA ILE A 234 -4.00 -5.37 -1.78
C ILE A 234 -3.76 -4.82 -3.18
N ILE A 235 -3.08 -5.59 -4.03
CA ILE A 235 -2.78 -5.17 -5.40
C ILE A 235 -3.25 -6.20 -6.44
N ARG A 236 -3.72 -5.71 -7.58
CA ARG A 236 -4.06 -6.56 -8.72
C ARG A 236 -2.81 -6.91 -9.52
N MET A 237 -2.56 -8.18 -9.70
CA MET A 237 -1.42 -8.68 -10.48
C MET A 237 -1.78 -8.98 -11.92
N THR A 238 -2.86 -9.73 -12.12
CA THR A 238 -3.44 -10.03 -13.42
C THR A 238 -4.95 -9.82 -13.35
N LYS A 239 -5.65 -10.07 -14.46
CA LYS A 239 -7.12 -10.00 -14.49
C LYS A 239 -7.74 -10.91 -13.42
N GLU A 240 -7.15 -12.09 -13.19
CA GLU A 240 -7.68 -13.12 -12.30
C GLU A 240 -7.03 -13.14 -10.91
N LYS A 241 -5.84 -12.54 -10.73
CA LYS A 241 -5.04 -12.72 -9.52
C LYS A 241 -4.81 -11.41 -8.77
N VAL A 242 -5.01 -11.47 -7.47
CA VAL A 242 -4.77 -10.40 -6.51
C VAL A 242 -3.76 -10.88 -5.46
N TRP A 243 -2.80 -10.04 -5.13
CA TRP A 243 -1.86 -10.28 -4.05
C TRP A 243 -2.24 -9.43 -2.84
N ILE A 244 -2.16 -10.04 -1.67
CA ILE A 244 -2.58 -9.45 -0.39
C ILE A 244 -1.41 -9.53 0.58
N GLY A 245 -0.85 -8.39 0.93
CA GLY A 245 0.25 -8.26 1.89
C GLY A 245 -0.27 -8.17 3.31
N THR A 246 0.27 -9.01 4.19
CA THR A 246 -0.13 -9.09 5.60
C THR A 246 1.09 -9.18 6.53
N PHE A 247 0.89 -9.11 7.83
CA PHE A 247 1.95 -9.41 8.79
C PHE A 247 2.31 -10.89 8.88
N ASN A 248 1.58 -11.76 8.18
CA ASN A 248 1.84 -13.19 8.11
C ASN A 248 2.16 -13.68 6.69
N GLY A 249 2.90 -12.89 5.94
CA GLY A 249 3.29 -13.18 4.56
C GLY A 249 2.34 -12.59 3.52
N ILE A 250 2.45 -13.12 2.30
CA ILE A 250 1.66 -12.70 1.14
C ILE A 250 0.66 -13.80 0.84
N TYR A 251 -0.59 -13.41 0.56
CA TYR A 251 -1.63 -14.32 0.09
C TYR A 251 -1.96 -14.02 -1.37
N LEU A 252 -1.96 -15.05 -2.18
CA LEU A 252 -2.30 -15.02 -3.60
C LEU A 252 -3.74 -15.49 -3.76
N TYR A 253 -4.64 -14.60 -4.10
CA TYR A 253 -6.03 -14.93 -4.32
C TYR A 253 -6.35 -14.99 -5.81
N ASP A 254 -6.85 -16.12 -6.27
CA ASP A 254 -7.38 -16.31 -7.61
C ASP A 254 -8.90 -16.04 -7.57
N ILE A 255 -9.29 -14.93 -8.21
CA ILE A 255 -10.67 -14.45 -8.20
C ILE A 255 -11.61 -15.42 -8.94
N GLN A 256 -11.14 -16.02 -10.04
CA GLN A 256 -11.95 -16.89 -10.90
C GLN A 256 -12.17 -18.26 -10.27
N ASN A 257 -11.10 -18.85 -9.73
CA ASN A 257 -11.15 -20.18 -9.14
C ASN A 257 -11.52 -20.15 -7.65
N ASP A 258 -11.60 -18.96 -7.06
CA ASP A 258 -11.90 -18.75 -5.63
C ASP A 258 -10.95 -19.52 -4.70
N THR A 259 -9.66 -19.51 -5.04
CA THR A 259 -8.62 -20.20 -4.27
C THR A 259 -7.59 -19.22 -3.74
N ILE A 260 -7.05 -19.52 -2.56
CA ILE A 260 -6.03 -18.71 -1.91
C ILE A 260 -4.80 -19.57 -1.57
N MET A 261 -3.62 -19.03 -1.83
CA MET A 261 -2.32 -19.64 -1.51
C MET A 261 -1.51 -18.64 -0.69
N SER A 262 -0.60 -19.13 0.17
CA SER A 262 0.30 -18.28 0.95
C SER A 262 1.74 -18.39 0.48
N ILE A 263 2.47 -17.27 0.51
CA ILE A 263 3.92 -17.18 0.41
C ILE A 263 4.44 -16.66 1.73
N GLN A 264 5.31 -17.42 2.38
CA GLN A 264 5.92 -17.06 3.66
C GLN A 264 7.43 -17.16 3.59
N GLN A 265 8.10 -16.48 4.52
CA GLN A 265 9.54 -16.61 4.70
C GLN A 265 9.92 -18.06 5.00
N ASN A 266 10.92 -18.55 4.28
CA ASN A 266 11.60 -19.81 4.58
C ASN A 266 13.08 -19.52 4.87
N LYS A 267 13.50 -19.60 6.12
CA LYS A 267 14.88 -19.30 6.54
C LYS A 267 15.94 -20.20 5.89
N SER A 268 15.54 -21.36 5.38
CA SER A 268 16.42 -22.29 4.67
C SER A 268 16.55 -21.97 3.16
N ASP A 269 15.75 -21.02 2.64
CA ASP A 269 15.75 -20.61 1.24
C ASP A 269 16.15 -19.14 1.14
N LEU A 270 17.35 -18.89 0.63
CA LEU A 270 17.91 -17.54 0.42
C LEU A 270 17.08 -16.67 -0.55
N TYR A 271 16.21 -17.29 -1.34
CA TYR A 271 15.35 -16.62 -2.30
C TYR A 271 13.91 -16.41 -1.81
N SER A 272 13.62 -16.82 -0.58
CA SER A 272 12.32 -16.57 0.05
C SER A 272 12.17 -15.10 0.48
N LEU A 273 10.99 -14.75 0.97
CA LEU A 273 10.75 -13.43 1.56
C LEU A 273 11.76 -13.14 2.68
N SER A 274 12.24 -11.90 2.74
CA SER A 274 13.12 -11.43 3.81
C SER A 274 12.43 -11.36 5.17
N SER A 275 11.10 -11.17 5.19
CA SER A 275 10.25 -11.18 6.39
C SER A 275 8.80 -11.49 6.02
N ASN A 276 8.04 -12.05 6.97
CA ASN A 276 6.58 -12.24 6.81
C ASN A 276 5.76 -10.97 7.10
N ALA A 277 6.34 -10.00 7.79
CA ALA A 277 5.64 -8.76 8.14
C ALA A 277 5.67 -7.79 6.95
N ILE A 278 4.72 -7.96 6.02
CA ILE A 278 4.62 -7.13 4.82
C ILE A 278 4.03 -5.78 5.18
N LYS A 279 4.65 -4.71 4.66
CA LYS A 279 4.16 -3.33 4.74
C LYS A 279 3.48 -2.91 3.44
N GLU A 280 4.16 -3.16 2.32
CA GLU A 280 3.65 -2.80 1.02
C GLU A 280 4.08 -3.80 -0.06
N LEU A 281 3.23 -3.96 -1.05
CA LEU A 281 3.47 -4.64 -2.32
C LEU A 281 3.37 -3.60 -3.43
N TYR A 282 4.36 -3.54 -4.29
CA TYR A 282 4.38 -2.63 -5.42
C TYR A 282 4.78 -3.35 -6.70
N LYS A 283 4.01 -3.15 -7.76
CA LYS A 283 4.33 -3.67 -9.09
C LYS A 283 5.00 -2.58 -9.90
N ASP A 284 6.25 -2.80 -10.31
CA ASP A 284 6.98 -1.87 -11.14
C ASP A 284 6.51 -1.87 -12.61
N GLN A 285 7.03 -0.93 -13.40
CA GLN A 285 6.67 -0.76 -14.82
C GLN A 285 7.10 -1.96 -15.67
N GLU A 286 8.11 -2.69 -15.26
CA GLU A 286 8.61 -3.91 -15.91
C GLU A 286 7.79 -5.15 -15.53
N GLY A 287 6.89 -5.04 -14.55
CA GLY A 287 6.05 -6.10 -14.01
C GLY A 287 6.68 -6.91 -12.89
N GLY A 288 7.81 -6.48 -12.35
CA GLY A 288 8.43 -7.01 -11.15
C GLY A 288 7.67 -6.59 -9.90
N ILE A 289 7.84 -7.35 -8.80
CA ILE A 289 7.16 -7.09 -7.53
C ILE A 289 8.17 -6.76 -6.46
N TRP A 290 8.03 -5.57 -5.92
CA TRP A 290 8.75 -5.10 -4.74
C TRP A 290 7.91 -5.35 -3.49
N VAL A 291 8.55 -5.89 -2.47
CA VAL A 291 7.91 -6.25 -1.20
C VAL A 291 8.64 -5.51 -0.09
N CYS A 292 8.01 -4.48 0.44
CA CYS A 292 8.49 -3.73 1.61
C CYS A 292 8.11 -4.46 2.89
N THR A 293 9.05 -4.63 3.81
CA THR A 293 8.81 -5.39 5.05
C THR A 293 9.12 -4.57 6.31
N ASP A 294 8.56 -5.02 7.43
CA ASP A 294 8.72 -4.33 8.71
C ASP A 294 10.15 -4.43 9.29
N ASN A 295 10.87 -5.54 9.02
CA ASN A 295 12.18 -5.79 9.66
C ASN A 295 13.21 -6.40 8.71
N GLY A 296 12.82 -6.85 7.53
CA GLY A 296 13.70 -7.60 6.62
C GLY A 296 14.21 -6.78 5.43
N GLY A 297 13.97 -5.47 5.41
CA GLY A 297 14.28 -4.65 4.25
C GLY A 297 13.30 -4.90 3.10
N ILE A 298 13.83 -5.15 1.91
CA ILE A 298 13.11 -5.25 0.66
C ILE A 298 13.34 -6.61 0.02
N SER A 299 12.29 -7.28 -0.43
CA SER A 299 12.38 -8.42 -1.34
C SER A 299 11.92 -8.02 -2.74
N TYR A 300 12.54 -8.59 -3.76
CA TYR A 300 12.18 -8.34 -5.16
C TYR A 300 11.95 -9.65 -5.90
N SER A 301 10.83 -9.75 -6.58
CA SER A 301 10.50 -10.83 -7.49
C SER A 301 10.46 -10.30 -8.91
N PRO A 302 11.41 -10.67 -9.79
CA PRO A 302 11.42 -10.17 -11.17
C PRO A 302 10.23 -10.70 -11.96
N PRO A 303 9.78 -9.97 -13.00
CA PRO A 303 8.77 -10.48 -13.90
C PRO A 303 9.33 -11.69 -14.62
N TYR A 304 8.56 -12.73 -14.74
CA TYR A 304 8.82 -13.97 -15.45
C TYR A 304 10.30 -14.26 -15.80
N SER A 305 10.98 -15.07 -15.01
CA SER A 305 12.25 -15.67 -15.42
C SER A 305 11.96 -16.78 -16.44
N LYS A 306 12.32 -16.59 -17.72
CA LYS A 306 12.36 -17.65 -18.73
C LYS A 306 13.39 -18.74 -18.41
N PHE A 307 14.23 -18.52 -17.39
CA PHE A 307 15.26 -19.44 -16.95
C PHE A 307 14.78 -20.20 -15.73
N LYS A 308 14.62 -21.52 -15.86
CA LYS A 308 14.51 -22.40 -14.71
C LYS A 308 15.86 -22.36 -13.97
N ARG A 309 15.87 -21.90 -12.71
CA ARG A 309 17.05 -21.96 -11.87
C ARG A 309 17.28 -23.42 -11.48
N HIS A 310 18.37 -23.99 -11.94
CA HIS A 310 18.86 -25.30 -11.45
C HIS A 310 19.70 -25.03 -10.21
N TYR A 311 19.23 -25.50 -9.06
CA TYR A 311 20.01 -25.45 -7.83
C TYR A 311 20.99 -26.63 -7.84
N ASN A 312 22.29 -26.36 -7.76
CA ASN A 312 23.26 -27.38 -7.38
C ASN A 312 23.10 -27.64 -5.88
N ILE A 313 22.38 -28.67 -5.51
CA ILE A 313 22.36 -29.18 -4.14
C ILE A 313 23.68 -29.93 -3.94
N PRO A 314 24.58 -29.51 -3.03
CA PRO A 314 25.80 -30.24 -2.75
C PRO A 314 25.46 -31.69 -2.37
N GLY A 315 25.96 -32.69 -3.13
CA GLY A 315 25.74 -34.12 -2.88
C GLY A 315 24.69 -34.79 -3.80
N GLN A 316 23.95 -34.07 -4.65
CA GLN A 316 23.16 -34.71 -5.72
C GLN A 316 23.87 -34.60 -7.06
N ARG A 317 24.20 -35.71 -7.68
CA ARG A 317 24.64 -35.78 -9.08
C ARG A 317 23.42 -35.49 -9.96
N THR A 318 23.45 -34.38 -10.69
CA THR A 318 22.52 -34.15 -11.80
C THR A 318 22.85 -35.07 -12.94
N LEU A 319 21.90 -35.90 -13.36
CA LEU A 319 21.89 -36.61 -14.63
C LEU A 319 21.51 -35.64 -15.76
#